data_02be1a3057e5cd97e7b7b4fbc41d0da9
#
_entry.id   02be1a3057e5cd97e7b7b4fbc41d0da9
#
_cell.length_a   1.000
_cell.length_b   1.000
_cell.length_c   1.000
_cell.angle_alpha   90.00
_cell.angle_beta   90.00
_cell.angle_gamma   90.00
#
_symmetry.space_group_name_H-M   'P 1'
#
loop_
_entity.id
_entity.type
_entity.pdbx_description
1 polymer ?
#
loop_
_entity_poly.entity_id
_entity_poly.type
_entity_poly.pdbx_seq_one_letter_code
_entity_poly.pdbx_strand_id
1 'polypeptide(L)'
;MFLDDHEHYEFISEDQSDILMESFQEFHSKHGLGKLHRFDTTKSIPYSYILVKAKDINRSRPIVSYYLHPLKKTFNIASRGLGFMLRQSKMRSFTLWACKDMTATLKRFQQDLKNTYGPHTRY
;
A
#
# COMPACT_ATOMS: atom_id res chain seq x y z
N MET A 1 11.80 -22.28 7.79
CA MET A 1 11.90 -21.56 6.50
C MET A 1 10.57 -20.87 6.26
N PHE A 2 10.50 -19.74 5.54
CA PHE A 2 9.26 -18.97 5.35
C PHE A 2 8.09 -19.80 4.78
N LEU A 3 8.38 -20.80 3.95
CA LEU A 3 7.39 -21.70 3.35
C LEU A 3 6.85 -22.78 4.31
N ASP A 4 7.40 -22.87 5.51
CA ASP A 4 6.97 -23.81 6.56
C ASP A 4 6.03 -23.13 7.56
N ASP A 5 5.74 -21.84 7.38
CA ASP A 5 4.83 -21.04 8.21
C ASP A 5 3.38 -21.22 7.73
N HIS A 6 2.82 -22.39 8.01
CA HIS A 6 1.44 -22.75 7.67
C HIS A 6 0.39 -22.00 8.52
N GLU A 7 0.80 -21.27 9.54
CA GLU A 7 -0.09 -20.45 10.34
C GLU A 7 -0.50 -19.15 9.59
N HIS A 8 0.41 -18.60 8.77
CA HIS A 8 0.21 -17.34 8.07
C HIS A 8 0.13 -17.48 6.54
N TYR A 9 0.53 -18.63 5.98
CA TYR A 9 0.58 -18.86 4.53
C TYR A 9 0.02 -20.22 4.16
N GLU A 10 -0.85 -20.23 3.20
CA GLU A 10 -1.46 -21.43 2.63
C GLU A 10 -1.18 -21.48 1.12
N PHE A 11 -0.87 -22.69 0.63
CA PHE A 11 -0.77 -22.93 -0.81
C PHE A 11 -2.16 -23.06 -1.41
N ILE A 12 -2.41 -22.28 -2.45
CA ILE A 12 -3.69 -22.25 -3.15
C ILE A 12 -3.57 -23.10 -4.41
N SER A 13 -4.45 -24.09 -4.58
CA SER A 13 -4.58 -24.86 -5.81
C SER A 13 -5.25 -24.04 -6.93
N GLU A 14 -5.18 -24.51 -8.18
CA GLU A 14 -5.87 -23.87 -9.30
C GLU A 14 -7.38 -23.79 -9.07
N ASP A 15 -8.00 -24.86 -8.59
CA ASP A 15 -9.44 -24.91 -8.29
C ASP A 15 -9.83 -23.87 -7.23
N GLN A 16 -9.02 -23.69 -6.20
CA GLN A 16 -9.24 -22.67 -5.18
C GLN A 16 -9.06 -21.24 -5.74
N SER A 17 -8.21 -21.09 -6.73
CA SER A 17 -8.00 -19.81 -7.43
C SER A 17 -9.28 -19.33 -8.11
N ASP A 18 -10.01 -20.23 -8.76
CA ASP A 18 -11.29 -19.91 -9.42
C ASP A 18 -12.36 -19.51 -8.40
N ILE A 19 -12.47 -20.24 -7.30
CA ILE A 19 -13.38 -19.92 -6.20
C ILE A 19 -13.08 -18.53 -5.62
N LEU A 20 -11.80 -18.19 -5.46
CA LEU A 20 -11.40 -16.87 -4.99
C LEU A 20 -11.72 -15.77 -6.00
N MET A 21 -11.56 -16.04 -7.29
CA MET A 21 -11.94 -15.08 -8.35
C MET A 21 -13.43 -14.80 -8.33
N GLU A 22 -14.27 -15.81 -8.17
CA GLU A 22 -15.71 -15.66 -8.01
C GLU A 22 -16.05 -14.84 -6.77
N SER A 23 -15.41 -15.12 -5.65
CA SER A 23 -15.56 -14.37 -4.40
C SER A 23 -15.21 -12.88 -4.57
N PHE A 24 -14.15 -12.54 -5.30
CA PHE A 24 -13.80 -11.14 -5.61
C PHE A 24 -14.84 -10.48 -6.52
N GLN A 25 -15.40 -11.21 -7.48
CA GLN A 25 -16.45 -10.71 -8.35
C GLN A 25 -17.75 -10.46 -7.58
N GLU A 26 -18.12 -11.39 -6.70
CA GLU A 26 -19.27 -11.23 -5.80
C GLU A 26 -19.08 -10.02 -4.89
N PHE A 27 -17.93 -9.89 -4.25
CA PHE A 27 -17.58 -8.73 -3.42
C PHE A 27 -17.74 -7.42 -4.21
N HIS A 28 -17.22 -7.36 -5.43
CA HIS A 28 -17.31 -6.20 -6.30
C HIS A 28 -18.76 -5.83 -6.60
N SER A 29 -19.60 -6.82 -6.89
CA SER A 29 -21.02 -6.64 -7.18
C SER A 29 -21.81 -6.23 -5.95
N LYS A 30 -21.61 -6.93 -4.82
CA LYS A 30 -22.29 -6.72 -3.54
C LYS A 30 -22.08 -5.29 -3.01
N HIS A 31 -20.88 -4.76 -3.18
CA HIS A 31 -20.53 -3.41 -2.71
C HIS A 31 -20.75 -2.32 -3.77
N GLY A 32 -21.37 -2.64 -4.89
CA GLY A 32 -21.72 -1.68 -5.94
C GLY A 32 -20.50 -1.01 -6.60
N LEU A 33 -19.35 -1.67 -6.55
CA LEU A 33 -18.08 -1.14 -7.09
C LEU A 33 -18.10 -1.01 -8.61
N GLY A 34 -19.05 -1.66 -9.28
CA GLY A 34 -19.31 -1.52 -10.71
C GLY A 34 -19.62 -0.08 -11.15
N LYS A 35 -20.11 0.76 -10.22
CA LYS A 35 -20.30 2.20 -10.47
C LYS A 35 -18.98 2.98 -10.58
N LEU A 36 -17.91 2.46 -9.99
CA LEU A 36 -16.59 3.09 -10.00
C LEU A 36 -15.73 2.60 -11.16
N HIS A 37 -15.78 1.30 -11.44
CA HIS A 37 -15.07 0.67 -12.56
C HIS A 37 -15.61 -0.72 -12.86
N ARG A 38 -15.39 -1.19 -14.08
CA ARG A 38 -15.71 -2.57 -14.48
C ARG A 38 -14.73 -3.55 -13.82
N PHE A 39 -15.25 -4.68 -13.32
CA PHE A 39 -14.41 -5.79 -12.85
C PHE A 39 -13.58 -6.36 -14.01
N ASP A 40 -12.31 -6.62 -13.76
CA ASP A 40 -11.37 -7.06 -14.80
C ASP A 40 -11.18 -8.59 -14.69
N THR A 41 -11.94 -9.32 -15.50
CA THR A 41 -11.88 -10.79 -15.56
C THR A 41 -10.64 -11.34 -16.23
N THR A 42 -9.82 -10.49 -16.85
CA THR A 42 -8.54 -10.90 -17.44
C THR A 42 -7.40 -10.98 -16.42
N LYS A 43 -7.68 -10.57 -15.20
CA LYS A 43 -6.76 -10.62 -14.07
C LYS A 43 -6.85 -11.96 -13.36
N SER A 44 -5.82 -12.27 -12.60
CA SER A 44 -5.68 -13.52 -11.85
C SER A 44 -5.33 -13.25 -10.39
N ILE A 45 -5.36 -14.31 -9.59
CA ILE A 45 -4.86 -14.25 -8.22
C ILE A 45 -3.38 -13.85 -8.24
N PRO A 46 -2.98 -12.87 -7.41
CA PRO A 46 -1.57 -12.48 -7.34
C PRO A 46 -0.70 -13.62 -6.82
N TYR A 47 0.39 -13.86 -7.51
CA TYR A 47 1.41 -14.78 -7.02
C TYR A 47 2.37 -14.09 -6.05
N SER A 48 2.88 -14.86 -5.11
CA SER A 48 3.94 -14.43 -4.20
C SER A 48 5.29 -14.97 -4.65
N TYR A 49 6.34 -14.23 -4.41
CA TYR A 49 7.72 -14.66 -4.63
C TYR A 49 8.62 -14.20 -3.48
N ILE A 50 9.74 -14.87 -3.36
CA ILE A 50 10.71 -14.57 -2.28
C ILE A 50 11.81 -13.69 -2.84
N LEU A 51 12.02 -12.54 -2.23
CA LEU A 51 13.14 -11.66 -2.53
C LEU A 51 14.22 -11.80 -1.45
N VAL A 52 15.40 -12.20 -1.85
CA VAL A 52 16.57 -12.26 -0.97
C VAL A 52 17.02 -10.84 -0.61
N LYS A 53 17.33 -10.61 0.66
CA LYS A 53 17.79 -9.31 1.11
C LYS A 53 19.26 -9.10 0.72
N ALA A 54 19.55 -8.07 -0.06
CA ALA A 54 20.92 -7.83 -0.59
C ALA A 54 22.01 -7.70 0.49
N LYS A 55 21.65 -7.24 1.70
CA LYS A 55 22.59 -7.09 2.83
C LYS A 55 22.77 -8.36 3.67
N ASP A 56 21.88 -9.34 3.52
CA ASP A 56 21.88 -10.57 4.30
C ASP A 56 21.15 -11.66 3.51
N ILE A 57 21.93 -12.49 2.82
CA ILE A 57 21.40 -13.56 1.95
C ILE A 57 20.65 -14.64 2.73
N ASN A 58 20.84 -14.74 4.05
CA ASN A 58 20.08 -15.67 4.87
C ASN A 58 18.68 -15.15 5.23
N ARG A 59 18.39 -13.89 4.90
CA ARG A 59 17.07 -13.30 5.11
C ARG A 59 16.36 -13.07 3.80
N SER A 60 15.13 -13.51 3.77
CA SER A 60 14.23 -13.33 2.63
C SER A 60 13.00 -12.49 3.04
N ARG A 61 12.35 -11.91 2.05
CA ARG A 61 11.09 -11.18 2.20
C ARG A 61 10.08 -11.77 1.24
N PRO A 62 8.90 -12.16 1.70
CA PRO A 62 7.81 -12.47 0.82
C PRO A 62 7.32 -11.20 0.15
N ILE A 63 7.10 -11.26 -1.12
CA ILE A 63 6.52 -10.17 -1.90
C ILE A 63 5.31 -10.71 -2.63
N VAL A 64 4.18 -10.05 -2.46
CA VAL A 64 2.96 -10.34 -3.21
C VAL A 64 2.81 -9.29 -4.31
N SER A 65 2.75 -9.75 -5.56
CA SER A 65 2.59 -8.85 -6.70
C SER A 65 1.11 -8.52 -6.91
N TYR A 66 0.71 -7.31 -6.61
CA TYR A 66 -0.65 -6.82 -6.89
C TYR A 66 -0.88 -6.39 -8.35
N TYR A 67 0.07 -6.63 -9.23
CA TYR A 67 -0.04 -6.18 -10.62
C TYR A 67 -1.23 -6.81 -11.35
N LEU A 68 -1.43 -8.10 -11.16
CA LEU A 68 -2.53 -8.87 -11.78
C LEU A 68 -3.79 -8.94 -10.92
N HIS A 69 -3.81 -8.34 -9.73
CA HIS A 69 -4.95 -8.45 -8.81
C HIS A 69 -6.23 -7.87 -9.42
N PRO A 70 -7.36 -8.60 -9.42
CA PRO A 70 -8.61 -8.18 -10.05
C PRO A 70 -9.20 -6.90 -9.44
N LEU A 71 -9.00 -6.68 -8.13
CA LEU A 71 -9.43 -5.46 -7.42
C LEU A 71 -8.39 -4.33 -7.41
N LYS A 72 -7.32 -4.41 -8.21
CA LYS A 72 -6.27 -3.37 -8.25
C LYS A 72 -6.83 -1.97 -8.49
N LYS A 73 -7.80 -1.84 -9.39
CA LYS A 73 -8.45 -0.54 -9.68
C LYS A 73 -9.21 -0.01 -8.47
N THR A 74 -9.91 -0.90 -7.75
CA THR A 74 -10.62 -0.55 -6.50
C THR A 74 -9.63 -0.02 -5.46
N PHE A 75 -8.53 -0.73 -5.22
CA PHE A 75 -7.49 -0.30 -4.27
C PHE A 75 -6.89 1.06 -4.65
N ASN A 76 -6.64 1.29 -5.93
CA ASN A 76 -6.14 2.58 -6.41
C ASN A 76 -7.14 3.73 -6.16
N ILE A 77 -8.42 3.50 -6.41
CA ILE A 77 -9.48 4.50 -6.16
C ILE A 77 -9.59 4.75 -4.65
N ALA A 78 -9.65 3.70 -3.84
CA ALA A 78 -9.70 3.81 -2.39
C ALA A 78 -8.49 4.55 -1.81
N SER A 79 -7.28 4.20 -2.25
CA SER A 79 -6.04 4.87 -1.84
C SER A 79 -6.03 6.36 -2.19
N ARG A 80 -6.49 6.72 -3.39
CA ARG A 80 -6.60 8.13 -3.80
C ARG A 80 -7.65 8.88 -2.97
N GLY A 81 -8.79 8.25 -2.70
CA GLY A 81 -9.84 8.81 -1.83
C GLY A 81 -9.34 9.04 -0.41
N LEU A 82 -8.71 8.04 0.20
CA LEU A 82 -8.10 8.15 1.52
C LEU A 82 -7.01 9.23 1.55
N GLY A 83 -6.15 9.28 0.54
CA GLY A 83 -5.12 10.31 0.42
C GLY A 83 -5.72 11.72 0.32
N PHE A 84 -6.83 11.87 -0.41
CA PHE A 84 -7.56 13.14 -0.47
C PHE A 84 -8.14 13.53 0.91
N MET A 85 -8.81 12.60 1.59
CA MET A 85 -9.39 12.84 2.92
C MET A 85 -8.31 13.22 3.94
N LEU A 86 -7.17 12.52 3.94
CA LEU A 86 -6.05 12.84 4.81
C LEU A 86 -5.46 14.22 4.55
N ARG A 87 -5.41 14.67 3.29
CA ARG A 87 -4.96 16.03 2.95
C ARG A 87 -5.93 17.10 3.44
N GLN A 88 -7.23 16.82 3.43
CA GLN A 88 -8.25 17.73 3.93
C GLN A 88 -8.32 17.74 5.46
N SER A 89 -7.86 16.67 6.11
CA SER A 89 -7.79 16.63 7.56
C SER A 89 -6.76 17.65 8.06
N LYS A 90 -7.15 18.45 9.05
CA LYS A 90 -6.25 19.42 9.70
C LYS A 90 -5.27 18.73 10.69
N MET A 91 -5.19 17.43 10.67
CA MET A 91 -4.29 16.69 11.55
C MET A 91 -2.83 17.00 11.19
N ARG A 92 -2.06 17.39 12.18
CA ARG A 92 -0.61 17.53 12.03
C ARG A 92 -0.02 16.15 11.78
N SER A 93 0.61 15.96 10.63
CA SER A 93 1.33 14.75 10.33
C SER A 93 2.69 15.08 9.71
N PHE A 94 3.67 14.22 9.96
CA PHE A 94 4.99 14.30 9.31
C PHE A 94 4.99 13.65 7.92
N THR A 95 3.81 13.39 7.36
CA THR A 95 3.68 12.77 6.04
C THR A 95 4.04 13.77 4.94
N LEU A 96 5.06 13.44 4.16
CA LEU A 96 5.40 14.16 2.93
C LEU A 96 4.63 13.51 1.77
N TRP A 97 3.75 14.29 1.15
CA TRP A 97 2.93 13.82 0.02
C TRP A 97 3.70 13.80 -1.30
N ALA A 98 4.73 14.62 -1.41
CA ALA A 98 5.63 14.63 -2.55
C ALA A 98 7.04 15.09 -2.14
N CYS A 99 8.05 14.53 -2.79
CA CYS A 99 9.45 14.92 -2.53
C CYS A 99 9.72 16.41 -2.74
N LYS A 100 9.02 17.04 -3.68
CA LYS A 100 9.12 18.49 -3.92
C LYS A 100 8.72 19.35 -2.71
N ASP A 101 7.88 18.81 -1.84
CA ASP A 101 7.40 19.53 -0.65
C ASP A 101 8.40 19.44 0.51
N MET A 102 9.42 18.59 0.40
CA MET A 102 10.40 18.34 1.46
C MET A 102 11.15 19.62 1.85
N THR A 103 11.65 20.37 0.87
CA THR A 103 12.41 21.60 1.11
C THR A 103 11.58 22.65 1.84
N ALA A 104 10.33 22.83 1.44
CA ALA A 104 9.43 23.76 2.08
C ALA A 104 9.09 23.34 3.52
N THR A 105 8.87 22.03 3.73
CA THR A 105 8.59 21.47 5.06
C THR A 105 9.78 21.61 5.99
N LEU A 106 10.99 21.32 5.52
CA LEU A 106 12.22 21.47 6.31
C LEU A 106 12.49 22.94 6.67
N LYS A 107 12.27 23.86 5.75
CA LYS A 107 12.41 25.32 6.05
C LYS A 107 11.42 25.77 7.11
N ARG A 108 10.16 25.33 7.05
CA ARG A 108 9.17 25.62 8.10
C ARG A 108 9.59 25.06 9.44
N PHE A 109 9.97 23.78 9.47
CA PHE A 109 10.44 23.13 10.69
C PHE A 109 11.66 23.85 11.29
N GLN A 110 12.63 24.24 10.49
CA GLN A 110 13.79 25.01 10.93
C GLN A 110 13.39 26.38 11.51
N GLN A 111 12.40 27.05 10.90
CA GLN A 111 11.91 28.31 11.38
C GLN A 111 11.17 28.15 12.72
N ASP A 112 10.34 27.13 12.84
CA ASP A 112 9.62 26.82 14.09
C ASP A 112 10.60 26.49 15.22
N LEU A 113 11.67 25.74 14.95
CA LEU A 113 12.72 25.48 15.93
C LEU A 113 13.43 26.77 16.38
N LYS A 114 13.80 27.65 15.44
CA LYS A 114 14.42 28.95 15.77
C LYS A 114 13.49 29.81 16.61
N ASN A 115 12.21 29.83 16.30
CA ASN A 115 11.22 30.61 17.06
C ASN A 115 11.01 30.07 18.48
N THR A 116 11.11 28.74 18.66
CA THR A 116 10.86 28.08 19.94
C THR A 116 12.11 28.09 20.84
N TYR A 117 13.30 27.87 20.28
CA TYR A 117 14.52 27.65 21.04
C TYR A 117 15.60 28.73 20.86
N GLY A 118 15.34 29.71 20.00
CA GLY A 118 16.25 30.82 19.72
C GLY A 118 17.24 30.57 18.59
N PRO A 119 17.88 31.65 18.07
CA PRO A 119 18.67 31.60 16.84
C PRO A 119 20.02 30.88 16.96
N HIS A 120 20.50 30.60 18.16
CA HIS A 120 21.83 30.04 18.39
C HIS A 120 21.85 28.54 18.73
N THR A 121 20.70 27.88 18.72
CA THR A 121 20.65 26.42 18.96
C THR A 121 21.13 25.67 17.72
N ARG A 122 22.24 24.94 17.86
CA ARG A 122 22.71 23.99 16.81
C ARG A 122 21.89 22.70 16.93
N TYR A 123 21.35 22.23 15.81
CA TYR A 123 20.55 21.00 15.71
C TYR A 123 21.31 19.96 14.91
#